data_0722b15eff1a21e4cb120f4d697f3f32
#
_entry.id   0722b15eff1a21e4cb120f4d697f3f32
#
_cell.length_a   1.000
_cell.length_b   1.000
_cell.length_c   1.000
_cell.angle_alpha   90.00
_cell.angle_beta   90.00
_cell.angle_gamma   90.00
#
_symmetry.space_group_name_H-M   'P 1'
#
loop_
_entity.id
_entity.type
_entity.pdbx_description
1 polymer ?
#
loop_
_entity_poly.entity_id
_entity_poly.type
_entity_poly.pdbx_seq_one_letter_code
_entity_poly.pdbx_strand_id
1 'polypeptide(L)'
;MVKRIGFCCQWYHHDQSLPKKQLEEIQRPFNTKATTVRWLNEHQSEADAKLDMVVKHNIESLKKLITKVGTLPAGRRMCRLGSPVLPMATEATWRKYIDSKEIINYCEKHFAEVGELARTLDVKISFHPGQFTVLASESADVVRRSIDEFEYHANMARWMGFGKKWQDGCKINVHISGRQGPEGIKRVLPRLSPEARNLITIENDEIGHGLDASLELEKDVALVLDIHHHLIRDEEHISATDDRVKRVIDSWRGVRPTLHYSYFRDEALATAGLGEDMHSQLHDMKSLLSRGAKKMKLRAHSDLLPNRATNAWALTFLDNFDIQIEAKAKNLAAEQLYKQSVE
;
A
#
# COMPACT_ATOMS: atom_id res chain seq x y z
N MET A 1 6.64 20.07 -8.53
CA MET A 1 5.64 19.23 -7.83
C MET A 1 6.11 19.01 -6.39
N VAL A 2 5.18 18.91 -5.42
CA VAL A 2 5.53 18.59 -4.02
C VAL A 2 6.11 17.17 -3.98
N LYS A 3 7.23 17.00 -3.28
CA LYS A 3 7.85 15.69 -2.98
C LYS A 3 7.24 15.15 -1.68
N ARG A 4 6.72 13.92 -1.68
CA ARG A 4 5.99 13.38 -0.54
C ARG A 4 6.59 12.10 0.00
N ILE A 5 6.53 11.96 1.33
CA ILE A 5 6.84 10.75 2.07
C ILE A 5 5.59 10.37 2.86
N GLY A 6 4.97 9.25 2.47
CA GLY A 6 3.70 8.77 3.01
C GLY A 6 3.82 7.45 3.77
N PHE A 7 2.70 7.00 4.33
CA PHE A 7 2.62 5.76 5.12
C PHE A 7 1.40 4.91 4.73
N CYS A 8 1.32 3.69 5.28
CA CYS A 8 0.30 2.70 4.91
C CYS A 8 -0.75 2.49 6.01
N CYS A 9 -2.00 2.57 5.62
CA CYS A 9 -3.19 1.96 6.21
C CYS A 9 -3.66 2.46 7.56
N GLN A 10 -2.77 2.72 8.52
CA GLN A 10 -3.13 3.02 9.89
C GLN A 10 -2.37 4.22 10.44
N TRP A 11 -3.03 4.97 11.31
CA TRP A 11 -2.42 6.03 12.09
C TRP A 11 -2.04 5.51 13.46
N TYR A 12 -0.77 5.66 13.83
CA TYR A 12 -0.25 5.33 15.16
C TYR A 12 0.03 6.60 15.96
N HIS A 13 -0.29 6.56 17.23
CA HIS A 13 0.12 7.55 18.22
C HIS A 13 1.21 6.95 19.10
N HIS A 14 2.29 7.69 19.32
CA HIS A 14 3.38 7.25 20.19
C HIS A 14 3.48 8.17 21.39
N ASP A 15 3.24 7.61 22.55
CA ASP A 15 3.44 8.26 23.84
C ASP A 15 3.80 7.17 24.86
N GLN A 16 5.06 7.15 25.28
CA GLN A 16 5.59 6.15 26.21
C GLN A 16 4.97 6.26 27.63
N SER A 17 4.36 7.40 27.98
CA SER A 17 3.70 7.61 29.27
C SER A 17 2.31 6.98 29.32
N LEU A 18 1.72 6.63 28.17
CA LEU A 18 0.35 6.14 28.10
C LEU A 18 0.30 4.60 28.05
N PRO A 19 -0.62 3.97 28.79
CA PRO A 19 -0.92 2.56 28.65
C PRO A 19 -1.39 2.19 27.24
N LYS A 20 -1.06 0.99 26.77
CA LYS A 20 -1.43 0.49 25.43
C LYS A 20 -2.93 0.66 25.12
N LYS A 21 -3.82 0.42 26.08
CA LYS A 21 -5.28 0.57 25.90
C LYS A 21 -5.67 2.02 25.57
N GLN A 22 -5.04 3.00 26.22
CA GLN A 22 -5.30 4.41 25.93
C GLN A 22 -4.76 4.82 24.55
N LEU A 23 -3.58 4.31 24.16
CA LEU A 23 -3.05 4.50 22.80
C LEU A 23 -4.01 3.93 21.74
N GLU A 24 -4.54 2.74 21.96
CA GLU A 24 -5.54 2.14 21.07
C GLU A 24 -6.83 2.98 20.97
N GLU A 25 -7.29 3.56 22.08
CA GLU A 25 -8.45 4.47 22.09
C GLU A 25 -8.21 5.76 21.31
N ILE A 26 -7.03 6.37 21.43
CA ILE A 26 -6.64 7.56 20.67
C ILE A 26 -6.53 7.27 19.17
N GLN A 27 -6.05 6.09 18.80
CA GLN A 27 -5.83 5.69 17.40
C GLN A 27 -7.12 5.21 16.72
N ARG A 28 -8.06 4.66 17.48
CA ARG A 28 -9.30 4.04 16.98
C ARG A 28 -10.10 4.89 16.00
N PRO A 29 -10.25 6.23 16.19
CA PRO A 29 -11.00 7.06 15.25
C PRO A 29 -10.40 7.17 13.86
N PHE A 30 -9.10 6.86 13.68
CA PHE A 30 -8.37 6.99 12.42
C PHE A 30 -8.18 5.66 11.70
N ASN A 31 -8.55 4.55 12.35
CA ASN A 31 -8.24 3.19 11.86
C ASN A 31 -9.50 2.39 11.60
N THR A 32 -9.50 1.64 10.51
CA THR A 32 -10.61 0.79 10.12
C THR A 32 -10.77 -0.39 11.09
N LYS A 33 -12.00 -0.86 11.24
CA LYS A 33 -12.37 -2.08 11.95
C LYS A 33 -12.64 -3.20 10.96
N ALA A 34 -12.48 -4.43 11.41
CA ALA A 34 -12.85 -5.63 10.67
C ALA A 34 -13.92 -6.43 11.42
N THR A 35 -14.58 -7.32 10.70
CA THR A 35 -15.35 -8.44 11.25
C THR A 35 -14.94 -9.72 10.53
N THR A 36 -15.37 -10.86 11.00
CA THR A 36 -15.02 -12.17 10.41
C THR A 36 -16.27 -12.90 9.95
N VAL A 37 -16.14 -13.71 8.90
CA VAL A 37 -17.21 -14.62 8.43
C VAL A 37 -17.69 -15.52 9.58
N ARG A 38 -16.75 -16.00 10.39
CA ARG A 38 -17.11 -16.83 11.56
C ARG A 38 -18.06 -16.10 12.51
N TRP A 39 -17.72 -14.86 12.91
CA TRP A 39 -18.58 -14.09 13.82
C TRP A 39 -19.97 -13.85 13.21
N LEU A 40 -20.05 -13.47 11.93
CA LEU A 40 -21.32 -13.23 11.25
C LEU A 40 -22.19 -14.49 11.15
N ASN A 41 -21.58 -15.66 10.93
CA ASN A 41 -22.28 -16.93 10.87
C ASN A 41 -22.79 -17.40 12.24
N GLU A 42 -22.03 -17.11 13.31
CA GLU A 42 -22.43 -17.43 14.69
C GLU A 42 -23.50 -16.46 15.23
N HIS A 43 -23.63 -15.23 14.66
CA HIS A 43 -24.53 -14.17 15.13
C HIS A 43 -25.42 -13.63 14.00
N GLN A 44 -26.10 -14.51 13.28
CA GLN A 44 -26.84 -14.14 12.05
C GLN A 44 -27.88 -13.06 12.26
N SER A 45 -28.58 -13.04 13.40
CA SER A 45 -29.59 -12.01 13.73
C SER A 45 -29.01 -10.61 13.96
N GLU A 46 -27.70 -10.52 14.25
CA GLU A 46 -26.99 -9.27 14.52
C GLU A 46 -26.06 -8.87 13.35
N ALA A 47 -25.93 -9.73 12.34
CA ALA A 47 -24.92 -9.61 11.30
C ALA A 47 -25.06 -8.31 10.49
N ASP A 48 -26.28 -7.94 10.05
CA ASP A 48 -26.53 -6.74 9.28
C ASP A 48 -26.22 -5.47 10.10
N ALA A 49 -26.63 -5.44 11.37
CA ALA A 49 -26.32 -4.32 12.27
C ALA A 49 -24.80 -4.19 12.52
N LYS A 50 -24.09 -5.32 12.60
CA LYS A 50 -22.64 -5.37 12.73
C LYS A 50 -21.95 -4.83 11.48
N LEU A 51 -22.39 -5.26 10.30
CA LEU A 51 -21.86 -4.79 9.03
C LEU A 51 -22.09 -3.29 8.85
N ASP A 52 -23.31 -2.81 9.15
CA ASP A 52 -23.66 -1.38 9.12
C ASP A 52 -22.73 -0.54 10.00
N MET A 53 -22.57 -0.96 11.25
CA MET A 53 -21.69 -0.29 12.20
C MET A 53 -20.24 -0.24 11.71
N VAL A 54 -19.73 -1.33 11.12
CA VAL A 54 -18.35 -1.39 10.60
C VAL A 54 -18.18 -0.50 9.36
N VAL A 55 -19.10 -0.54 8.39
CA VAL A 55 -19.08 0.31 7.20
C VAL A 55 -19.06 1.79 7.57
N LYS A 56 -20.01 2.21 8.42
CA LYS A 56 -20.11 3.61 8.86
C LYS A 56 -18.85 4.06 9.62
N HIS A 57 -18.36 3.24 10.56
CA HIS A 57 -17.12 3.53 11.28
C HIS A 57 -15.93 3.67 10.33
N ASN A 58 -15.79 2.75 9.37
CA ASN A 58 -14.63 2.74 8.48
C ASN A 58 -14.59 3.95 7.55
N ILE A 59 -15.71 4.31 6.95
CA ILE A 59 -15.78 5.52 6.10
C ILE A 59 -15.49 6.78 6.93
N GLU A 60 -16.04 6.89 8.13
CA GLU A 60 -15.75 8.01 9.02
C GLU A 60 -14.28 8.05 9.46
N SER A 61 -13.67 6.88 9.68
CA SER A 61 -12.24 6.79 9.99
C SER A 61 -11.37 7.27 8.83
N LEU A 62 -11.74 6.99 7.57
CA LEU A 62 -11.04 7.53 6.41
C LEU A 62 -11.10 9.06 6.37
N LYS A 63 -12.25 9.66 6.62
CA LYS A 63 -12.40 11.14 6.69
C LYS A 63 -11.49 11.72 7.76
N LYS A 64 -11.49 11.15 8.96
CA LYS A 64 -10.64 11.58 10.07
C LYS A 64 -9.16 11.40 9.76
N LEU A 65 -8.77 10.27 9.15
CA LEU A 65 -7.40 10.01 8.75
C LEU A 65 -6.92 11.05 7.73
N ILE A 66 -7.69 11.29 6.67
CA ILE A 66 -7.34 12.26 5.61
C ILE A 66 -7.27 13.67 6.20
N THR A 67 -8.22 14.06 7.06
CA THR A 67 -8.19 15.35 7.77
C THR A 67 -6.92 15.47 8.61
N LYS A 68 -6.56 14.43 9.36
CA LYS A 68 -5.34 14.41 10.18
C LYS A 68 -4.09 14.53 9.32
N VAL A 69 -4.00 13.78 8.21
CA VAL A 69 -2.88 13.86 7.26
C VAL A 69 -2.81 15.24 6.60
N GLY A 70 -3.95 15.85 6.30
CA GLY A 70 -4.04 17.21 5.76
C GLY A 70 -3.48 18.30 6.68
N THR A 71 -3.39 18.07 8.00
CA THR A 71 -2.74 19.00 8.95
C THR A 71 -1.21 18.91 8.94
N LEU A 72 -0.64 17.91 8.27
CA LEU A 72 0.81 17.71 8.20
C LEU A 72 1.46 18.67 7.17
N PRO A 73 2.80 18.87 7.23
CA PRO A 73 3.52 19.56 6.16
C PRO A 73 3.23 18.93 4.79
N ALA A 74 3.23 19.72 3.72
CA ALA A 74 2.86 19.29 2.37
C ALA A 74 3.63 18.02 1.92
N GLY A 75 4.92 17.92 2.27
CA GLY A 75 5.75 16.73 1.98
C GLY A 75 5.36 15.46 2.75
N ARG A 76 4.38 15.52 3.67
CA ARG A 76 3.85 14.38 4.41
C ARG A 76 2.38 14.07 4.09
N ARG A 77 1.75 14.82 3.20
CA ARG A 77 0.33 14.64 2.84
C ARG A 77 0.14 13.52 1.84
N MET A 78 0.47 12.30 2.28
CA MET A 78 0.30 11.08 1.50
C MET A 78 0.01 9.90 2.43
N CYS A 79 -1.03 9.12 2.11
CA CYS A 79 -1.32 7.89 2.83
C CYS A 79 -2.00 6.85 1.91
N ARG A 80 -1.63 5.59 2.08
CA ARG A 80 -2.34 4.44 1.52
C ARG A 80 -3.50 4.09 2.45
N LEU A 81 -4.70 4.06 1.91
CA LEU A 81 -5.88 3.68 2.68
C LEU A 81 -5.92 2.17 2.92
N GLY A 82 -6.49 1.75 4.02
CA GLY A 82 -6.62 0.33 4.35
C GLY A 82 -7.59 -0.39 3.39
N SER A 83 -7.29 -1.62 3.01
CA SER A 83 -8.15 -2.46 2.16
C SER A 83 -9.51 -2.79 2.78
N PRO A 84 -9.63 -3.21 4.06
CA PRO A 84 -10.89 -3.72 4.60
C PRO A 84 -11.84 -2.59 5.01
N VAL A 85 -12.12 -1.64 4.11
CA VAL A 85 -13.05 -0.53 4.39
C VAL A 85 -14.48 -1.02 4.38
N LEU A 86 -14.88 -1.77 3.33
CA LEU A 86 -16.20 -2.40 3.24
C LEU A 86 -16.04 -3.89 3.58
N PRO A 87 -16.45 -4.32 4.77
CA PRO A 87 -16.28 -5.69 5.19
C PRO A 87 -17.13 -6.62 4.31
N MET A 88 -16.59 -7.78 3.96
CA MET A 88 -17.27 -8.83 3.19
C MET A 88 -17.67 -8.44 1.76
N ALA A 89 -17.11 -7.36 1.19
CA ALA A 89 -17.48 -6.88 -0.15
C ALA A 89 -17.29 -7.94 -1.27
N THR A 90 -16.36 -8.87 -1.09
CA THR A 90 -16.07 -9.95 -2.04
C THR A 90 -16.37 -11.35 -1.49
N GLU A 91 -16.96 -11.45 -0.29
CA GLU A 91 -17.33 -12.72 0.34
C GLU A 91 -18.71 -13.18 -0.16
N ALA A 92 -18.82 -14.41 -0.64
CA ALA A 92 -19.99 -14.89 -1.40
C ALA A 92 -21.31 -14.82 -0.62
N THR A 93 -21.30 -15.07 0.69
CA THR A 93 -22.52 -15.13 1.52
C THR A 93 -22.98 -13.74 1.94
N TRP A 94 -22.03 -12.90 2.39
CA TRP A 94 -22.33 -11.63 3.06
C TRP A 94 -22.24 -10.40 2.16
N ARG A 95 -21.67 -10.51 0.94
CA ARG A 95 -21.60 -9.38 -0.01
C ARG A 95 -22.96 -8.79 -0.35
N LYS A 96 -24.05 -9.59 -0.26
CA LYS A 96 -25.43 -9.13 -0.47
C LYS A 96 -25.80 -7.92 0.37
N TYR A 97 -25.20 -7.78 1.56
CA TYR A 97 -25.39 -6.62 2.41
C TYR A 97 -24.77 -5.36 1.77
N ILE A 98 -23.52 -5.47 1.33
CA ILE A 98 -22.80 -4.37 0.65
C ILE A 98 -23.43 -4.02 -0.68
N ASP A 99 -23.95 -5.02 -1.42
CA ASP A 99 -24.61 -4.84 -2.72
C ASP A 99 -26.05 -4.31 -2.58
N SER A 100 -26.57 -4.11 -1.37
CA SER A 100 -27.89 -3.53 -1.16
C SER A 100 -27.94 -2.07 -1.59
N LYS A 101 -29.06 -1.65 -2.18
CA LYS A 101 -29.25 -0.28 -2.69
C LYS A 101 -29.02 0.78 -1.60
N GLU A 102 -29.41 0.50 -0.37
CA GLU A 102 -29.23 1.39 0.77
C GLU A 102 -27.76 1.63 1.05
N ILE A 103 -26.96 0.55 1.14
CA ILE A 103 -25.53 0.64 1.43
C ILE A 103 -24.76 1.25 0.26
N ILE A 104 -25.12 0.92 -0.99
CA ILE A 104 -24.51 1.54 -2.17
C ILE A 104 -24.75 3.06 -2.13
N ASN A 105 -26.00 3.51 -1.93
CA ASN A 105 -26.30 4.95 -1.85
C ASN A 105 -25.54 5.65 -0.71
N TYR A 106 -25.42 4.97 0.45
CA TYR A 106 -24.63 5.47 1.57
C TYR A 106 -23.16 5.59 1.18
N CYS A 107 -22.57 4.56 0.56
CA CYS A 107 -21.19 4.55 0.10
C CYS A 107 -20.92 5.65 -0.93
N GLU A 108 -21.74 5.77 -1.97
CA GLU A 108 -21.60 6.81 -3.00
C GLU A 108 -21.53 8.20 -2.39
N LYS A 109 -22.44 8.52 -1.49
CA LYS A 109 -22.47 9.82 -0.80
C LYS A 109 -21.21 10.06 0.02
N HIS A 110 -20.89 9.13 0.90
CA HIS A 110 -19.85 9.36 1.92
C HIS A 110 -18.42 9.14 1.41
N PHE A 111 -18.21 8.28 0.39
CA PHE A 111 -16.92 8.22 -0.29
C PHE A 111 -16.68 9.46 -1.17
N ALA A 112 -17.73 10.07 -1.75
CA ALA A 112 -17.58 11.37 -2.43
C ALA A 112 -17.02 12.44 -1.48
N GLU A 113 -17.49 12.48 -0.24
CA GLU A 113 -16.95 13.36 0.81
C GLU A 113 -15.48 13.05 1.14
N VAL A 114 -15.09 11.76 1.20
CA VAL A 114 -13.70 11.33 1.40
C VAL A 114 -12.80 11.84 0.26
N GLY A 115 -13.24 11.67 -0.99
CA GLY A 115 -12.50 12.13 -2.17
C GLY A 115 -12.36 13.65 -2.21
N GLU A 116 -13.40 14.39 -1.84
CA GLU A 116 -13.36 15.85 -1.76
C GLU A 116 -12.39 16.34 -0.69
N LEU A 117 -12.40 15.72 0.50
CA LEU A 117 -11.43 16.02 1.56
C LEU A 117 -9.98 15.79 1.08
N ALA A 118 -9.73 14.68 0.38
CA ALA A 118 -8.39 14.38 -0.13
C ALA A 118 -7.91 15.46 -1.11
N ARG A 119 -8.78 15.93 -2.02
CA ARG A 119 -8.45 16.99 -2.98
C ARG A 119 -8.27 18.34 -2.29
N THR A 120 -9.21 18.74 -1.43
CA THR A 120 -9.20 20.03 -0.73
C THR A 120 -7.99 20.19 0.18
N LEU A 121 -7.58 19.11 0.85
CA LEU A 121 -6.44 19.12 1.77
C LEU A 121 -5.11 18.76 1.07
N ASP A 122 -5.12 18.56 -0.24
CA ASP A 122 -3.96 18.12 -1.03
C ASP A 122 -3.30 16.87 -0.44
N VAL A 123 -4.09 15.85 -0.11
CA VAL A 123 -3.62 14.55 0.39
C VAL A 123 -3.61 13.54 -0.74
N LYS A 124 -2.43 13.03 -1.11
CA LYS A 124 -2.30 11.92 -2.07
C LYS A 124 -2.75 10.63 -1.39
N ILE A 125 -3.74 9.96 -1.98
CA ILE A 125 -4.27 8.68 -1.48
C ILE A 125 -4.07 7.57 -2.50
N SER A 126 -3.98 6.33 -2.01
CA SER A 126 -3.89 5.12 -2.81
C SER A 126 -4.52 3.94 -2.07
N PHE A 127 -4.69 2.82 -2.77
CA PHE A 127 -5.07 1.54 -2.19
C PHE A 127 -4.05 0.46 -2.53
N HIS A 128 -4.11 -0.62 -1.78
CA HIS A 128 -3.36 -1.84 -2.06
C HIS A 128 -4.18 -3.04 -1.58
N PRO A 129 -4.84 -3.78 -2.48
CA PRO A 129 -5.50 -5.04 -2.16
C PRO A 129 -4.57 -6.01 -1.45
N GLY A 130 -5.14 -6.88 -0.64
CA GLY A 130 -4.36 -7.85 0.13
C GLY A 130 -3.57 -8.83 -0.76
N GLN A 131 -2.58 -9.48 -0.17
CA GLN A 131 -1.66 -10.43 -0.84
C GLN A 131 -2.34 -11.61 -1.56
N PHE A 132 -3.63 -11.83 -1.32
CA PHE A 132 -4.41 -12.88 -2.00
C PHE A 132 -4.98 -12.42 -3.36
N THR A 133 -4.76 -11.16 -3.74
CA THR A 133 -5.13 -10.60 -5.05
C THR A 133 -4.04 -10.96 -6.06
N VAL A 134 -4.17 -12.17 -6.66
CA VAL A 134 -3.18 -12.76 -7.57
C VAL A 134 -3.74 -12.77 -8.99
N LEU A 135 -3.60 -11.63 -9.69
CA LEU A 135 -4.15 -11.45 -11.05
C LEU A 135 -3.49 -12.36 -12.10
N ALA A 136 -2.22 -12.74 -11.91
CA ALA A 136 -1.47 -13.62 -12.81
C ALA A 136 -1.46 -15.09 -12.37
N SER A 137 -2.49 -15.55 -11.65
CA SER A 137 -2.63 -16.95 -11.26
C SER A 137 -2.93 -17.87 -12.46
N GLU A 138 -2.48 -19.12 -12.38
CA GLU A 138 -2.89 -20.19 -13.31
C GLU A 138 -4.34 -20.65 -13.08
N SER A 139 -4.86 -20.47 -11.88
CA SER A 139 -6.24 -20.82 -11.52
C SER A 139 -7.23 -19.75 -11.96
N ALA A 140 -8.15 -20.11 -12.85
CA ALA A 140 -9.19 -19.20 -13.32
C ALA A 140 -10.08 -18.68 -12.18
N ASP A 141 -10.32 -19.50 -11.15
CA ASP A 141 -11.11 -19.11 -9.97
C ASP A 141 -10.34 -18.08 -9.11
N VAL A 142 -9.03 -18.26 -8.91
CA VAL A 142 -8.21 -17.25 -8.21
C VAL A 142 -8.18 -15.95 -8.99
N VAL A 143 -8.02 -15.99 -10.32
CA VAL A 143 -8.06 -14.79 -11.18
C VAL A 143 -9.42 -14.09 -11.07
N ARG A 144 -10.53 -14.83 -11.13
CA ARG A 144 -11.88 -14.26 -10.98
C ARG A 144 -12.03 -13.52 -9.65
N ARG A 145 -11.69 -14.18 -8.53
CA ARG A 145 -11.76 -13.56 -7.19
C ARG A 145 -10.82 -12.36 -7.05
N SER A 146 -9.65 -12.41 -7.68
CA SER A 146 -8.70 -11.29 -7.70
C SER A 146 -9.22 -10.10 -8.48
N ILE A 147 -9.94 -10.33 -9.59
CA ILE A 147 -10.64 -9.28 -10.33
C ILE A 147 -11.76 -8.68 -9.46
N ASP A 148 -12.58 -9.51 -8.82
CA ASP A 148 -13.66 -9.04 -7.93
C ASP A 148 -13.09 -8.17 -6.79
N GLU A 149 -11.97 -8.58 -6.18
CA GLU A 149 -11.29 -7.82 -5.13
C GLU A 149 -10.70 -6.49 -5.66
N PHE A 150 -10.14 -6.50 -6.86
CA PHE A 150 -9.62 -5.29 -7.49
C PHE A 150 -10.75 -4.31 -7.85
N GLU A 151 -11.83 -4.80 -8.45
CA GLU A 151 -13.01 -3.99 -8.80
C GLU A 151 -13.71 -3.42 -7.56
N TYR A 152 -13.70 -4.13 -6.45
CA TYR A 152 -14.16 -3.59 -5.18
C TYR A 152 -13.39 -2.33 -4.78
N HIS A 153 -12.05 -2.35 -4.89
CA HIS A 153 -11.21 -1.16 -4.62
C HIS A 153 -11.44 -0.06 -5.66
N ALA A 154 -11.60 -0.43 -6.93
CA ALA A 154 -11.92 0.51 -8.00
C ALA A 154 -13.27 1.20 -7.77
N ASN A 155 -14.28 0.50 -7.23
CA ASN A 155 -15.58 1.09 -6.86
C ASN A 155 -15.43 2.15 -5.76
N MET A 156 -14.66 1.87 -4.72
CA MET A 156 -14.39 2.88 -3.68
C MET A 156 -13.72 4.13 -4.27
N ALA A 157 -12.68 3.94 -5.11
CA ALA A 157 -12.01 5.05 -5.77
C ALA A 157 -12.95 5.82 -6.72
N ARG A 158 -13.82 5.12 -7.44
CA ARG A 158 -14.84 5.72 -8.32
C ARG A 158 -15.83 6.58 -7.54
N TRP A 159 -16.33 6.11 -6.41
CA TRP A 159 -17.21 6.90 -5.53
C TRP A 159 -16.49 8.12 -4.95
N MET A 160 -15.18 8.04 -4.73
CA MET A 160 -14.35 9.19 -4.36
C MET A 160 -14.10 10.17 -5.52
N GLY A 161 -14.56 9.85 -6.74
CA GLY A 161 -14.39 10.68 -7.93
C GLY A 161 -13.08 10.47 -8.68
N PHE A 162 -12.37 9.35 -8.45
CA PHE A 162 -11.14 8.98 -9.15
C PHE A 162 -11.38 7.90 -10.22
N GLY A 163 -10.39 7.68 -11.08
CA GLY A 163 -10.40 6.62 -12.10
C GLY A 163 -11.01 7.02 -13.44
N LYS A 164 -11.62 8.19 -13.57
CA LYS A 164 -12.15 8.69 -14.86
C LYS A 164 -11.02 8.95 -15.85
N LYS A 165 -9.88 9.39 -15.35
CA LYS A 165 -8.67 9.68 -16.14
C LYS A 165 -7.46 9.05 -15.48
N TRP A 166 -6.47 8.71 -16.29
CA TRP A 166 -5.18 8.23 -15.80
C TRP A 166 -4.53 9.19 -14.79
N GLN A 167 -4.72 10.49 -15.01
CA GLN A 167 -4.10 11.58 -14.23
C GLN A 167 -4.81 11.89 -12.91
N ASP A 168 -5.89 11.20 -12.56
CA ASP A 168 -6.66 11.48 -11.33
C ASP A 168 -5.88 11.26 -10.02
N GLY A 169 -4.66 10.74 -10.09
CA GLY A 169 -3.68 10.72 -8.98
C GLY A 169 -3.86 9.61 -7.95
N CYS A 170 -5.05 9.06 -7.77
CA CYS A 170 -5.27 7.88 -6.95
C CYS A 170 -4.89 6.62 -7.74
N LYS A 171 -4.17 5.69 -7.11
CA LYS A 171 -3.81 4.41 -7.72
C LYS A 171 -4.11 3.25 -6.78
N ILE A 172 -4.31 2.07 -7.39
CA ILE A 172 -4.53 0.80 -6.69
C ILE A 172 -3.40 -0.12 -7.09
N ASN A 173 -2.50 -0.37 -6.14
CA ASN A 173 -1.31 -1.15 -6.39
C ASN A 173 -1.55 -2.65 -6.15
N VAL A 174 -1.00 -3.51 -6.99
CA VAL A 174 -0.96 -4.96 -6.81
C VAL A 174 0.41 -5.50 -7.22
N HIS A 175 0.87 -6.53 -6.51
CA HIS A 175 2.12 -7.20 -6.86
C HIS A 175 2.00 -7.95 -8.20
N ILE A 176 3.11 -8.03 -8.94
CA ILE A 176 3.24 -8.93 -10.08
C ILE A 176 3.41 -10.38 -9.56
N SER A 177 2.38 -10.90 -8.91
CA SER A 177 2.37 -12.22 -8.30
C SER A 177 1.59 -13.22 -9.14
N GLY A 178 1.93 -14.52 -8.99
CA GLY A 178 1.35 -15.60 -9.77
C GLY A 178 2.28 -16.07 -10.89
N ARG A 179 2.21 -17.36 -11.21
CA ARG A 179 3.17 -18.01 -12.14
C ARG A 179 3.15 -17.46 -13.56
N GLN A 180 2.03 -16.88 -13.99
CA GLN A 180 1.88 -16.36 -15.34
C GLN A 180 2.51 -14.98 -15.55
N GLY A 181 2.96 -14.31 -14.47
CA GLY A 181 3.71 -13.07 -14.53
C GLY A 181 3.09 -11.99 -15.44
N PRO A 182 3.90 -11.30 -16.26
CA PRO A 182 3.44 -10.23 -17.14
C PRO A 182 2.31 -10.66 -18.09
N GLU A 183 2.41 -11.86 -18.68
CA GLU A 183 1.40 -12.37 -19.61
C GLU A 183 0.04 -12.61 -18.92
N GLY A 184 0.08 -13.04 -17.65
CA GLY A 184 -1.14 -13.16 -16.84
C GLY A 184 -1.81 -11.82 -16.61
N ILE A 185 -1.03 -10.79 -16.27
CA ILE A 185 -1.53 -9.41 -16.11
C ILE A 185 -2.13 -8.90 -17.43
N LYS A 186 -1.41 -9.00 -18.57
CA LYS A 186 -1.92 -8.54 -19.87
C LYS A 186 -3.26 -9.18 -20.23
N ARG A 187 -3.47 -10.46 -19.88
CA ARG A 187 -4.76 -11.14 -20.12
C ARG A 187 -5.90 -10.64 -19.22
N VAL A 188 -5.58 -10.15 -18.05
CA VAL A 188 -6.58 -9.64 -17.10
C VAL A 188 -6.97 -8.20 -17.40
N LEU A 189 -6.06 -7.35 -17.85
CA LEU A 189 -6.33 -5.92 -18.08
C LEU A 189 -7.60 -5.63 -18.92
N PRO A 190 -7.89 -6.33 -20.05
CA PRO A 190 -9.12 -6.11 -20.82
C PRO A 190 -10.41 -6.48 -20.08
N ARG A 191 -10.31 -7.30 -19.02
CA ARG A 191 -11.44 -7.77 -18.21
C ARG A 191 -11.80 -6.79 -17.10
N LEU A 192 -10.93 -5.84 -16.78
CA LEU A 192 -11.17 -4.79 -15.80
C LEU A 192 -12.04 -3.68 -16.38
N SER A 193 -12.83 -3.03 -15.53
CA SER A 193 -13.58 -1.83 -15.89
C SER A 193 -12.65 -0.70 -16.40
N PRO A 194 -13.15 0.26 -17.20
CA PRO A 194 -12.34 1.37 -17.68
C PRO A 194 -11.66 2.15 -16.55
N GLU A 195 -12.36 2.39 -15.45
CA GLU A 195 -11.82 3.09 -14.29
C GLU A 195 -10.75 2.25 -13.58
N ALA A 196 -10.98 0.96 -13.40
CA ALA A 196 -10.00 0.05 -12.82
C ALA A 196 -8.70 0.03 -13.63
N ARG A 197 -8.77 0.06 -14.96
CA ARG A 197 -7.59 0.16 -15.84
C ARG A 197 -6.84 1.49 -15.70
N ASN A 198 -7.53 2.59 -15.40
CA ASN A 198 -6.88 3.86 -15.11
C ASN A 198 -6.22 3.90 -13.72
N LEU A 199 -6.68 3.07 -12.81
CA LEU A 199 -6.25 3.07 -11.41
C LEU A 199 -5.14 2.07 -11.12
N ILE A 200 -5.03 0.96 -11.89
CA ILE A 200 -4.10 -0.13 -11.59
C ILE A 200 -2.64 0.31 -11.70
N THR A 201 -1.83 -0.12 -10.74
CA THR A 201 -0.37 -0.15 -10.83
C THR A 201 0.15 -1.54 -10.48
N ILE A 202 1.27 -1.91 -11.08
CA ILE A 202 1.93 -3.20 -10.84
C ILE A 202 3.27 -2.98 -10.16
N GLU A 203 3.48 -3.70 -9.07
CA GLU A 203 4.68 -3.65 -8.24
C GLU A 203 5.55 -4.90 -8.45
N ASN A 204 6.88 -4.72 -8.50
CA ASN A 204 7.83 -5.81 -8.50
C ASN A 204 7.78 -6.61 -7.18
N ASP A 205 7.92 -7.92 -7.29
CA ASP A 205 7.80 -8.86 -6.17
C ASP A 205 9.18 -9.44 -5.79
N GLU A 206 9.39 -9.70 -4.51
CA GLU A 206 10.65 -10.18 -3.99
C GLU A 206 10.84 -11.71 -4.12
N ILE A 207 9.78 -12.45 -4.54
CA ILE A 207 9.82 -13.90 -4.72
C ILE A 207 9.57 -14.28 -6.18
N GLY A 208 8.41 -13.84 -6.69
CA GLY A 208 7.88 -14.28 -7.98
C GLY A 208 8.58 -13.60 -9.15
N HIS A 209 8.16 -12.41 -9.49
CA HIS A 209 8.60 -11.65 -10.65
C HIS A 209 9.20 -10.32 -10.22
N GLY A 210 10.47 -10.06 -10.56
CA GLY A 210 11.18 -8.84 -10.20
C GLY A 210 10.89 -7.66 -11.12
N LEU A 211 11.74 -6.63 -11.02
CA LEU A 211 11.61 -5.39 -11.75
C LEU A 211 11.60 -5.60 -13.28
N ASP A 212 12.52 -6.45 -13.82
CA ASP A 212 12.61 -6.67 -15.26
C ASP A 212 11.33 -7.26 -15.84
N ALA A 213 10.69 -8.19 -15.12
CA ALA A 213 9.39 -8.71 -15.51
C ALA A 213 8.29 -7.65 -15.44
N SER A 214 8.30 -6.78 -14.42
CA SER A 214 7.34 -5.69 -14.32
C SER A 214 7.49 -4.70 -15.48
N LEU A 215 8.72 -4.46 -15.96
CA LEU A 215 9.02 -3.56 -17.08
C LEU A 215 8.42 -4.04 -18.42
N GLU A 216 8.06 -5.32 -18.56
CA GLU A 216 7.32 -5.79 -19.74
C GLU A 216 5.91 -5.21 -19.85
N LEU A 217 5.39 -4.61 -18.74
CA LEU A 217 4.08 -3.99 -18.62
C LEU A 217 4.11 -2.46 -18.71
N GLU A 218 5.26 -1.82 -18.89
CA GLU A 218 5.44 -0.37 -18.83
C GLU A 218 4.55 0.44 -19.77
N LYS A 219 4.15 -0.17 -20.90
CA LYS A 219 3.23 0.44 -21.88
C LYS A 219 1.76 0.28 -21.52
N ASP A 220 1.45 -0.70 -20.70
CA ASP A 220 0.07 -1.08 -20.36
C ASP A 220 -0.40 -0.40 -19.07
N VAL A 221 0.45 -0.39 -18.03
CA VAL A 221 0.12 0.10 -16.69
C VAL A 221 1.25 0.96 -16.11
N ALA A 222 0.96 1.75 -15.09
CA ALA A 222 2.00 2.39 -14.29
C ALA A 222 2.67 1.36 -13.37
N LEU A 223 3.98 1.46 -13.21
CA LEU A 223 4.77 0.55 -12.40
C LEU A 223 5.15 1.19 -11.06
N VAL A 224 5.01 0.44 -9.98
CA VAL A 224 5.55 0.80 -8.67
C VAL A 224 6.86 0.04 -8.47
N LEU A 225 7.94 0.76 -8.23
CA LEU A 225 9.20 0.17 -7.79
C LEU A 225 9.20 0.06 -6.27
N ASP A 226 9.21 -1.17 -5.75
CA ASP A 226 9.62 -1.41 -4.38
C ASP A 226 11.12 -1.72 -4.36
N ILE A 227 11.91 -0.78 -3.79
CA ILE A 227 13.37 -0.89 -3.76
C ILE A 227 13.86 -1.92 -2.75
N HIS A 228 13.05 -2.26 -1.74
CA HIS A 228 13.37 -3.33 -0.80
C HIS A 228 13.14 -4.71 -1.43
N HIS A 229 12.03 -4.90 -2.17
CA HIS A 229 11.78 -6.13 -2.94
C HIS A 229 12.88 -6.36 -3.97
N HIS A 230 13.29 -5.31 -4.69
CA HIS A 230 14.39 -5.39 -5.64
C HIS A 230 15.70 -5.80 -4.95
N LEU A 231 16.05 -5.14 -3.83
CA LEU A 231 17.23 -5.48 -3.04
C LEU A 231 17.21 -6.94 -2.56
N ILE A 232 16.06 -7.45 -2.10
CA ILE A 232 15.92 -8.84 -1.64
C ILE A 232 16.09 -9.82 -2.80
N ARG A 233 15.46 -9.54 -3.94
CA ARG A 233 15.42 -10.44 -5.09
C ARG A 233 16.74 -10.45 -5.84
N ASP A 234 17.18 -9.28 -6.27
CA ASP A 234 18.26 -9.10 -7.22
C ASP A 234 19.61 -8.80 -6.53
N GLU A 235 19.58 -8.65 -5.20
CA GLU A 235 20.75 -8.42 -4.34
C GLU A 235 21.54 -7.15 -4.72
N GLU A 236 20.81 -6.15 -5.25
CA GLU A 236 21.33 -4.92 -5.81
C GLU A 236 20.67 -3.69 -5.18
N HIS A 237 21.49 -2.71 -4.79
CA HIS A 237 21.01 -1.36 -4.50
C HIS A 237 20.88 -0.60 -5.83
N ILE A 238 19.71 -0.67 -6.46
CA ILE A 238 19.46 0.05 -7.70
C ILE A 238 19.67 1.55 -7.54
N SER A 239 20.31 2.19 -8.53
CA SER A 239 20.49 3.64 -8.55
C SER A 239 19.22 4.37 -8.98
N ALA A 240 18.95 5.55 -8.40
CA ALA A 240 17.85 6.42 -8.88
C ALA A 240 18.05 6.91 -10.33
N THR A 241 19.27 6.77 -10.90
CA THR A 241 19.61 7.11 -12.28
C THR A 241 19.67 5.91 -13.22
N ASP A 242 19.35 4.71 -12.75
CA ASP A 242 19.30 3.48 -13.57
C ASP A 242 18.24 3.60 -14.67
N ASP A 243 18.54 3.09 -15.87
CA ASP A 243 17.63 3.14 -17.02
C ASP A 243 16.29 2.42 -16.72
N ARG A 244 16.30 1.35 -15.91
CA ARG A 244 15.09 0.66 -15.46
C ARG A 244 14.20 1.58 -14.62
N VAL A 245 14.80 2.41 -13.76
CA VAL A 245 14.09 3.41 -12.94
C VAL A 245 13.46 4.49 -13.84
N LYS A 246 14.15 4.93 -14.86
CA LYS A 246 13.59 5.85 -15.85
C LYS A 246 12.36 5.26 -16.55
N ARG A 247 12.43 4.01 -16.98
CA ARG A 247 11.29 3.29 -17.59
C ARG A 247 10.10 3.20 -16.63
N VAL A 248 10.34 2.96 -15.33
CA VAL A 248 9.28 3.03 -14.30
C VAL A 248 8.65 4.42 -14.28
N ILE A 249 9.44 5.50 -14.26
CA ILE A 249 8.93 6.88 -14.27
C ILE A 249 8.08 7.14 -15.53
N ASP A 250 8.58 6.76 -16.71
CA ASP A 250 7.91 6.97 -18.00
C ASP A 250 6.55 6.23 -18.05
N SER A 251 6.41 5.06 -17.39
CA SER A 251 5.15 4.31 -17.30
C SER A 251 4.01 5.09 -16.64
N TRP A 252 4.33 6.11 -15.82
CA TRP A 252 3.33 6.96 -15.15
C TRP A 252 2.77 8.08 -16.03
N ARG A 253 3.25 8.23 -17.27
CA ARG A 253 2.69 9.16 -18.29
C ARG A 253 2.52 10.58 -17.78
N GLY A 254 3.53 11.09 -17.06
CA GLY A 254 3.57 12.44 -16.49
C GLY A 254 2.92 12.62 -15.11
N VAL A 255 2.27 11.60 -14.57
CA VAL A 255 1.86 11.59 -13.15
C VAL A 255 3.10 11.30 -12.31
N ARG A 256 3.27 12.01 -11.19
CA ARG A 256 4.40 11.76 -10.28
C ARG A 256 4.30 10.35 -9.68
N PRO A 257 5.28 9.46 -9.93
CA PRO A 257 5.24 8.07 -9.52
C PRO A 257 5.30 7.90 -7.99
N THR A 258 4.85 6.73 -7.54
CA THR A 258 5.04 6.26 -6.17
C THR A 258 6.06 5.13 -6.17
N LEU A 259 6.99 5.18 -5.23
CA LEU A 259 7.97 4.16 -4.92
C LEU A 259 7.65 3.61 -3.53
N HIS A 260 7.84 2.30 -3.32
CA HIS A 260 7.74 1.69 -2.00
C HIS A 260 9.11 1.51 -1.37
N TYR A 261 9.18 1.74 -0.05
CA TYR A 261 10.38 1.57 0.75
C TYR A 261 10.07 0.97 2.11
N SER A 262 10.85 -0.02 2.47
CA SER A 262 10.91 -0.63 3.80
C SER A 262 12.36 -0.96 4.16
N TYR A 263 12.58 -1.48 5.40
CA TYR A 263 13.90 -1.84 5.90
C TYR A 263 13.84 -3.21 6.59
N PHE A 264 15.00 -3.82 6.79
CA PHE A 264 15.16 -5.11 7.46
C PHE A 264 14.76 -5.03 8.94
N ARG A 265 14.22 -6.12 9.45
CA ARG A 265 14.03 -6.27 10.90
C ARG A 265 15.36 -6.54 11.62
N ASP A 266 15.49 -6.00 12.81
CA ASP A 266 16.69 -6.16 13.65
C ASP A 266 17.00 -7.63 13.91
N GLU A 267 15.98 -8.47 14.15
CA GLU A 267 16.17 -9.90 14.37
C GLU A 267 16.76 -10.62 13.14
N ALA A 268 16.45 -10.13 11.94
CA ALA A 268 17.03 -10.69 10.71
C ALA A 268 18.49 -10.27 10.54
N LEU A 269 18.84 -9.03 10.87
CA LEU A 269 20.21 -8.53 10.86
C LEU A 269 21.07 -9.17 11.95
N ALA A 270 20.53 -9.39 13.13
CA ALA A 270 21.21 -10.07 14.23
C ALA A 270 21.61 -11.51 13.85
N THR A 271 20.84 -12.21 13.01
CA THR A 271 21.23 -13.55 12.52
C THR A 271 22.47 -13.53 11.63
N ALA A 272 22.84 -12.37 11.04
CA ALA A 272 24.10 -12.16 10.32
C ALA A 272 25.24 -11.74 11.25
N GLY A 273 25.05 -11.80 12.57
CA GLY A 273 26.05 -11.41 13.55
C GLY A 273 26.31 -9.90 13.57
N LEU A 274 25.36 -9.10 13.14
CA LEU A 274 25.42 -7.65 13.28
C LEU A 274 25.00 -7.27 14.71
N GLY A 275 25.88 -6.56 15.40
CA GLY A 275 25.65 -6.07 16.76
C GLY A 275 25.08 -4.65 16.79
N GLU A 276 25.59 -3.81 17.71
CA GLU A 276 25.12 -2.42 17.90
C GLU A 276 25.24 -1.54 16.65
N ASP A 277 26.19 -1.85 15.76
CA ASP A 277 26.43 -1.10 14.51
C ASP A 277 25.51 -1.51 13.35
N MET A 278 24.47 -2.33 13.59
CA MET A 278 23.61 -2.87 12.53
C MET A 278 22.88 -1.80 11.70
N HIS A 279 22.85 -0.55 12.16
CA HIS A 279 22.21 0.56 11.46
C HIS A 279 23.19 1.65 10.98
N SER A 280 24.50 1.41 11.09
CA SER A 280 25.52 2.42 10.81
C SER A 280 25.89 2.55 9.32
N GLN A 281 25.63 1.51 8.51
CA GLN A 281 26.05 1.43 7.11
C GLN A 281 25.01 0.83 6.19
N LEU A 282 25.17 1.07 4.90
CA LEU A 282 24.39 0.41 3.87
C LEU A 282 24.77 -1.08 3.79
N HIS A 283 23.79 -1.97 3.92
CA HIS A 283 24.07 -3.41 3.97
C HIS A 283 24.09 -4.03 2.57
N ASP A 284 25.21 -4.67 2.24
CA ASP A 284 25.30 -5.52 1.06
C ASP A 284 24.61 -6.87 1.30
N MET A 285 23.67 -7.24 0.40
CA MET A 285 22.88 -8.46 0.52
C MET A 285 23.74 -9.73 0.49
N LYS A 286 24.76 -9.79 -0.38
CA LYS A 286 25.66 -10.94 -0.47
C LYS A 286 26.43 -11.14 0.83
N SER A 287 26.88 -10.04 1.45
CA SER A 287 27.52 -10.05 2.76
C SER A 287 26.58 -10.56 3.85
N LEU A 288 25.33 -10.07 3.91
CA LEU A 288 24.36 -10.56 4.89
C LEU A 288 24.10 -12.06 4.75
N LEU A 289 23.91 -12.54 3.51
CA LEU A 289 23.66 -13.96 3.24
C LEU A 289 24.86 -14.84 3.58
N SER A 290 26.08 -14.43 3.21
CA SER A 290 27.32 -15.18 3.55
C SER A 290 27.57 -15.28 5.06
N ARG A 291 27.07 -14.33 5.83
CA ARG A 291 27.13 -14.30 7.31
C ARG A 291 25.98 -15.05 7.98
N GLY A 292 25.10 -15.71 7.20
CA GLY A 292 24.04 -16.58 7.71
C GLY A 292 22.64 -15.97 7.82
N ALA A 293 22.43 -14.71 7.39
CA ALA A 293 21.08 -14.18 7.26
C ALA A 293 20.28 -15.01 6.24
N LYS A 294 19.00 -15.20 6.52
CA LYS A 294 18.09 -15.92 5.62
C LYS A 294 17.27 -14.94 4.80
N LYS A 295 17.32 -15.03 3.46
CA LYS A 295 16.57 -14.19 2.53
C LYS A 295 15.09 -14.07 2.93
N MET A 296 14.47 -15.19 3.32
CA MET A 296 13.09 -15.23 3.84
C MET A 296 12.86 -14.34 5.07
N LYS A 297 13.85 -14.17 5.94
CA LYS A 297 13.74 -13.33 7.13
C LYS A 297 13.99 -11.85 6.82
N LEU A 298 14.87 -11.56 5.86
CA LEU A 298 15.17 -10.21 5.40
C LEU A 298 13.97 -9.53 4.67
N ARG A 299 13.01 -10.31 4.18
CA ARG A 299 11.76 -9.81 3.59
C ARG A 299 10.83 -9.10 4.58
N ALA A 300 10.94 -9.42 5.86
CA ALA A 300 10.03 -8.86 6.86
C ALA A 300 10.39 -7.40 7.17
N HIS A 301 9.41 -6.53 7.05
CA HIS A 301 9.56 -5.10 7.28
C HIS A 301 9.83 -4.79 8.75
N SER A 302 10.76 -3.88 9.01
CA SER A 302 11.06 -3.31 10.33
C SER A 302 9.88 -2.51 10.89
N ASP A 303 9.97 -2.18 12.16
CA ASP A 303 9.00 -1.28 12.79
C ASP A 303 9.29 0.17 12.39
N LEU A 304 10.53 0.59 12.44
CA LEU A 304 11.01 1.94 12.11
C LEU A 304 12.10 1.87 11.03
N LEU A 305 12.66 3.02 10.66
CA LEU A 305 13.73 3.17 9.67
C LEU A 305 15.02 3.72 10.33
N PRO A 306 15.69 2.93 11.19
CA PRO A 306 16.78 3.42 12.00
C PRO A 306 18.09 3.65 11.21
N ASN A 307 18.26 2.98 10.05
CA ASN A 307 19.49 3.03 9.28
C ASN A 307 19.57 4.28 8.39
N ARG A 308 20.35 5.27 8.83
CA ARG A 308 20.50 6.54 8.09
C ARG A 308 21.15 6.38 6.72
N ALA A 309 22.05 5.42 6.54
CA ALA A 309 22.70 5.17 5.25
C ALA A 309 21.74 4.59 4.22
N THR A 310 20.90 3.62 4.62
CA THR A 310 19.85 3.06 3.77
C THR A 310 18.77 4.10 3.48
N ASN A 311 18.40 4.92 4.46
CA ASN A 311 17.47 6.03 4.25
C ASN A 311 18.05 7.05 3.24
N ALA A 312 19.35 7.38 3.32
CA ALA A 312 19.99 8.29 2.37
C ALA A 312 19.93 7.73 0.94
N TRP A 313 20.14 6.43 0.75
CA TRP A 313 19.92 5.78 -0.55
C TRP A 313 18.47 5.89 -1.01
N ALA A 314 17.50 5.56 -0.18
CA ALA A 314 16.08 5.69 -0.52
C ALA A 314 15.69 7.15 -0.88
N LEU A 315 16.26 8.13 -0.19
CA LEU A 315 16.00 9.55 -0.44
C LEU A 315 16.56 10.04 -1.78
N THR A 316 17.51 9.34 -2.42
CA THR A 316 17.96 9.69 -3.78
C THR A 316 16.84 9.59 -4.82
N PHE A 317 15.80 8.81 -4.56
CA PHE A 317 14.63 8.67 -5.43
C PHE A 317 13.62 9.81 -5.26
N LEU A 318 13.70 10.59 -4.18
CA LEU A 318 12.70 11.60 -3.84
C LEU A 318 12.60 12.74 -4.87
N ASP A 319 13.59 12.91 -5.74
CA ASP A 319 13.51 13.89 -6.81
C ASP A 319 12.42 13.55 -7.85
N ASN A 320 12.26 12.27 -8.16
CA ASN A 320 11.34 11.80 -9.20
C ASN A 320 10.11 11.06 -8.65
N PHE A 321 10.16 10.54 -7.42
CA PHE A 321 9.10 9.75 -6.81
C PHE A 321 8.52 10.40 -5.56
N ASP A 322 7.29 10.04 -5.22
CA ASP A 322 6.81 10.08 -3.85
C ASP A 322 7.14 8.72 -3.19
N ILE A 323 7.56 8.71 -1.93
CA ILE A 323 7.99 7.50 -1.23
C ILE A 323 6.91 7.04 -0.27
N GLN A 324 6.38 5.84 -0.48
CA GLN A 324 5.43 5.18 0.40
C GLN A 324 6.15 4.23 1.35
N ILE A 325 6.11 4.53 2.64
CA ILE A 325 6.77 3.73 3.68
C ILE A 325 5.91 2.53 4.06
N GLU A 326 6.50 1.34 4.04
CA GLU A 326 5.85 0.08 4.41
C GLU A 326 6.37 -0.50 5.74
N ALA A 327 6.88 0.33 6.63
CA ALA A 327 7.26 -0.06 7.99
C ALA A 327 6.04 -0.26 8.90
N LYS A 328 6.18 -1.09 9.95
CA LYS A 328 5.06 -1.44 10.85
C LYS A 328 4.58 -0.28 11.72
N ALA A 329 5.47 0.65 12.09
CA ALA A 329 5.12 1.86 12.84
C ALA A 329 4.51 2.97 11.97
N LYS A 330 4.19 2.70 10.69
CA LYS A 330 3.34 3.50 9.81
C LYS A 330 3.81 4.97 9.69
N ASN A 331 2.94 5.91 10.11
CA ASN A 331 3.22 7.36 10.10
C ASN A 331 4.43 7.77 10.93
N LEU A 332 4.80 6.99 11.94
CA LEU A 332 5.99 7.27 12.78
C LEU A 332 7.27 6.98 11.99
N ALA A 333 7.31 5.89 11.25
CA ALA A 333 8.44 5.57 10.38
C ALA A 333 8.55 6.56 9.20
N ALA A 334 7.41 6.95 8.61
CA ALA A 334 7.38 7.98 7.56
C ALA A 334 7.87 9.35 8.09
N GLU A 335 7.53 9.69 9.32
CA GLU A 335 8.05 10.89 9.99
C GLU A 335 9.57 10.86 10.17
N GLN A 336 10.11 9.71 10.54
CA GLN A 336 11.55 9.52 10.70
C GLN A 336 12.29 9.79 9.38
N LEU A 337 11.83 9.20 8.25
CA LEU A 337 12.43 9.44 6.95
C LEU A 337 12.25 10.90 6.49
N TYR A 338 11.07 11.49 6.73
CA TYR A 338 10.80 12.88 6.37
C TYR A 338 11.75 13.83 7.12
N LYS A 339 11.98 13.64 8.41
CA LYS A 339 12.94 14.45 9.17
C LYS A 339 14.33 14.39 8.54
N GLN A 340 14.80 13.20 8.19
CA GLN A 340 16.10 13.05 7.51
C GLN A 340 16.13 13.73 6.13
N SER A 341 15.01 13.83 5.44
CA SER A 341 14.93 14.45 4.11
C SER A 341 15.01 15.98 4.11
N VAL A 342 14.84 16.62 5.26
CA VAL A 342 14.84 18.08 5.42
C VAL A 342 16.02 18.59 6.27
N GLU A 343 16.87 17.68 6.78
CA GLU A 343 18.17 17.99 7.37
C GLU A 343 19.18 18.35 6.28
#